data_de8f5428b79ea2ca9296f0c7452d6e23
#
_entry.id   de8f5428b79ea2ca9296f0c7452d6e23
#
_cell.length_a   1.000
_cell.length_b   1.000
_cell.length_c   1.000
_cell.angle_alpha   90.00
_cell.angle_beta   90.00
_cell.angle_gamma   90.00
#
_symmetry.space_group_name_H-M   'P 1'
#
loop_
_entity.id
_entity.type
_entity.pdbx_description
1 polymer ?
#
loop_
_entity_poly.entity_id
_entity_poly.type
_entity_poly.pdbx_seq_one_letter_code
_entity_poly.pdbx_strand_id
1 'polypeptide(L)'
;MTAHSSGSAAAPSESSQHPGEEEGHGLVRRIGPGLLLLFIVGDILGTGVYALTGKVAKEVGGAVWLPFLCAFVVAMLTAFSYLELVTKYPKAGGAAVYTHRAFGVHFITFLVAFTVMCSGLTSASSASKAFAGNLGEVMGWKSGAVLLLIALLFMTAIALVNFRGVAESVKLNVVLTLIELTGLAIIIVIGFYAIGLGKGDTSKLMEISIPEGETAFTAVTAATALAFFAMVGFEDSVNMAEETKDPVRIFPKIMLIGLTITGVIYVLVCISSVALVPPAELGEGDAPLLKVVAAGAPSFPVSIFAFITMFAVANSALINMLMASRLLYGMAHEEVLPKVLGRVHRTRRTPWVAIIFTTVLAFGLIWFADLTALGGTTSFLLLVVFTIVNIAVLVLRKDRVDHKHFRAPTAVPVIGAVVCAYLASPLSGRAVRDYQVGGVLLIVGMVLWALTWFINRAIYSKPTYAKHPESLGGHVDED
;
A
#
# COMPACT_ATOMS: atom_id res chain seq x y z
N MET A 1 48.20 74.20 -40.77
CA MET A 1 48.20 72.89 -41.35
C MET A 1 47.73 71.93 -40.28
N THR A 2 46.60 71.71 -40.32
CA THR A 2 45.56 70.79 -39.84
C THR A 2 46.10 69.46 -39.29
N ALA A 3 45.88 69.20 -38.03
CA ALA A 3 45.91 67.86 -37.40
C ALA A 3 44.55 67.53 -36.80
N HIS A 4 43.89 66.47 -37.32
CA HIS A 4 42.66 65.94 -36.80
C HIS A 4 42.92 65.05 -35.61
N SER A 5 42.26 65.35 -34.51
CA SER A 5 42.12 64.47 -33.34
C SER A 5 40.89 63.60 -33.54
N SER A 6 41.05 62.29 -33.61
CA SER A 6 39.98 61.31 -33.58
C SER A 6 39.75 60.87 -32.12
N GLY A 7 38.60 61.24 -31.57
CA GLY A 7 38.14 60.75 -30.26
C GLY A 7 37.63 59.31 -30.38
N SER A 8 38.19 58.44 -29.54
CA SER A 8 37.73 57.07 -29.33
C SER A 8 36.56 57.10 -28.35
N ALA A 9 35.39 56.78 -28.82
CA ALA A 9 34.23 56.53 -27.97
C ALA A 9 34.36 55.14 -27.33
N ALA A 10 34.39 55.09 -26.01
CA ALA A 10 34.33 53.86 -25.25
C ALA A 10 32.93 53.23 -25.40
N ALA A 11 32.87 51.98 -25.84
CA ALA A 11 31.67 51.15 -25.85
C ALA A 11 31.31 50.75 -24.38
N PRO A 12 30.00 50.66 -24.05
CA PRO A 12 29.60 50.20 -22.73
C PRO A 12 29.89 48.71 -22.60
N SER A 13 30.45 48.30 -21.45
CA SER A 13 30.68 46.92 -21.05
C SER A 13 29.34 46.16 -21.01
N GLU A 14 29.17 45.17 -21.86
CA GLU A 14 28.15 44.19 -21.73
C GLU A 14 28.33 43.46 -20.40
N SER A 15 27.41 43.68 -19.48
CA SER A 15 27.24 42.86 -18.30
C SER A 15 26.89 41.41 -18.77
N SER A 16 27.80 40.50 -18.51
CA SER A 16 27.57 39.09 -18.65
C SER A 16 26.36 38.68 -17.80
N GLN A 17 25.20 38.63 -18.43
CA GLN A 17 24.07 37.90 -17.89
C GLN A 17 24.48 36.43 -17.84
N HIS A 18 24.63 35.90 -16.65
CA HIS A 18 24.66 34.46 -16.40
C HIS A 18 23.39 33.90 -17.03
N PRO A 19 23.48 32.79 -17.81
CA PRO A 19 22.31 32.07 -18.25
C PRO A 19 21.52 31.63 -17.01
N GLY A 20 20.22 31.90 -17.04
CA GLY A 20 19.31 31.62 -15.94
C GLY A 20 19.48 30.21 -15.40
N GLU A 21 19.36 30.10 -14.11
CA GLU A 21 19.03 28.89 -13.42
C GLU A 21 17.89 28.24 -14.18
N GLU A 22 18.12 27.04 -14.69
CA GLU A 22 17.04 26.18 -15.16
C GLU A 22 16.07 26.02 -13.98
N GLU A 23 14.92 26.69 -14.06
CA GLU A 23 13.79 26.41 -13.19
C GLU A 23 13.44 24.93 -13.42
N GLY A 24 14.00 24.08 -12.57
CA GLY A 24 13.71 22.67 -12.57
C GLY A 24 12.20 22.48 -12.38
N HIS A 25 11.55 21.83 -13.33
CA HIS A 25 10.16 21.37 -13.28
C HIS A 25 10.02 20.23 -12.24
N GLY A 26 10.46 20.48 -11.01
CA GLY A 26 10.32 19.56 -9.89
C GLY A 26 8.95 19.72 -9.21
N LEU A 27 8.41 18.64 -8.68
CA LEU A 27 7.18 18.65 -7.89
C LEU A 27 7.26 19.69 -6.73
N VAL A 28 6.18 20.44 -6.52
CA VAL A 28 6.17 21.48 -5.51
C VAL A 28 6.09 20.88 -4.11
N ARG A 29 7.08 21.09 -3.27
CA ARG A 29 7.17 20.61 -1.88
C ARG A 29 6.10 21.24 -0.98
N ARG A 30 4.91 20.65 -0.93
CA ARG A 30 3.75 21.15 -0.16
C ARG A 30 3.43 20.33 1.08
N ILE A 31 3.88 19.06 1.16
CA ILE A 31 3.52 18.15 2.24
C ILE A 31 4.36 18.44 3.47
N GLY A 32 3.69 18.89 4.54
CA GLY A 32 4.28 19.08 5.86
C GLY A 32 4.13 17.83 6.75
N PRO A 33 4.72 17.81 7.96
CA PRO A 33 4.71 16.65 8.84
C PRO A 33 3.30 16.15 9.21
N GLY A 34 2.35 17.06 9.45
CA GLY A 34 0.98 16.67 9.80
C GLY A 34 0.22 16.00 8.64
N LEU A 35 0.39 16.50 7.41
CA LEU A 35 -0.23 15.89 6.23
C LEU A 35 0.41 14.54 5.91
N LEU A 36 1.72 14.42 6.06
CA LEU A 36 2.43 13.14 5.88
C LEU A 36 1.98 12.11 6.93
N LEU A 37 1.80 12.52 8.19
CA LEU A 37 1.29 11.65 9.24
C LEU A 37 -0.10 11.11 8.91
N LEU A 38 -1.02 12.00 8.53
CA LEU A 38 -2.38 11.61 8.16
C LEU A 38 -2.42 10.75 6.90
N PHE A 39 -1.52 10.99 5.94
CA PHE A 39 -1.39 10.14 4.77
C PHE A 39 -0.94 8.72 5.18
N ILE A 40 0.17 8.59 5.94
CA ILE A 40 0.69 7.30 6.38
C ILE A 40 -0.35 6.54 7.22
N VAL A 41 -0.96 7.22 8.20
CA VAL A 41 -1.96 6.59 9.07
C VAL A 41 -3.19 6.18 8.26
N GLY A 42 -3.70 7.03 7.37
CA GLY A 42 -4.88 6.74 6.56
C GLY A 42 -4.66 5.66 5.51
N ASP A 43 -3.45 5.55 4.98
CA ASP A 43 -3.11 4.50 4.02
C ASP A 43 -3.02 3.12 4.70
N ILE A 44 -2.44 3.06 5.91
CA ILE A 44 -2.34 1.81 6.68
C ILE A 44 -3.71 1.39 7.25
N LEU A 45 -4.53 2.34 7.77
CA LEU A 45 -5.78 2.02 8.48
C LEU A 45 -6.87 1.36 7.62
N GLY A 46 -6.74 1.35 6.32
CA GLY A 46 -7.71 0.89 5.33
C GLY A 46 -8.40 -0.47 5.62
N THR A 47 -8.59 -1.26 4.59
CA THR A 47 -9.40 -2.50 4.62
C THR A 47 -8.94 -3.54 5.64
N GLY A 48 -7.65 -3.58 5.99
CA GLY A 48 -7.04 -4.68 6.76
C GLY A 48 -7.72 -4.93 8.10
N VAL A 49 -7.78 -3.95 8.98
CA VAL A 49 -8.37 -4.12 10.32
C VAL A 49 -9.89 -4.24 10.26
N TYR A 50 -10.55 -3.49 9.36
CA TYR A 50 -12.01 -3.51 9.26
C TYR A 50 -12.57 -4.85 8.75
N ALA A 51 -11.83 -5.55 7.89
CA ALA A 51 -12.31 -6.75 7.21
C ALA A 51 -11.65 -8.05 7.69
N LEU A 52 -10.35 -8.02 8.04
CA LEU A 52 -9.62 -9.25 8.35
C LEU A 52 -9.47 -9.57 9.83
N THR A 53 -9.81 -8.65 10.75
CA THR A 53 -9.72 -8.94 12.20
C THR A 53 -10.45 -10.23 12.59
N GLY A 54 -11.65 -10.45 12.04
CA GLY A 54 -12.41 -11.69 12.26
C GLY A 54 -11.76 -12.93 11.66
N LYS A 55 -11.18 -12.81 10.46
CA LYS A 55 -10.49 -13.93 9.79
C LYS A 55 -9.23 -14.34 10.57
N VAL A 56 -8.45 -13.37 11.04
CA VAL A 56 -7.28 -13.62 11.89
C VAL A 56 -7.71 -14.23 13.24
N ALA A 57 -8.81 -13.75 13.84
CA ALA A 57 -9.35 -14.32 15.07
C ALA A 57 -9.77 -15.79 14.91
N LYS A 58 -10.28 -16.17 13.73
CA LYS A 58 -10.62 -17.56 13.43
C LYS A 58 -9.41 -18.49 13.41
N GLU A 59 -8.23 -17.98 13.00
CA GLU A 59 -6.98 -18.76 12.92
C GLU A 59 -6.34 -18.99 14.31
N VAL A 60 -6.38 -17.99 15.20
CA VAL A 60 -5.65 -18.05 16.49
C VAL A 60 -6.55 -17.95 17.73
N GLY A 61 -7.86 -17.79 17.53
CA GLY A 61 -8.78 -17.64 18.66
C GLY A 61 -8.67 -16.27 19.34
N GLY A 62 -8.73 -16.28 20.66
CA GLY A 62 -8.77 -15.08 21.48
C GLY A 62 -7.50 -14.24 21.45
N ALA A 63 -6.35 -14.85 21.18
CA ALA A 63 -5.06 -14.16 21.11
C ALA A 63 -4.85 -13.39 19.78
N VAL A 64 -5.91 -12.95 19.11
CA VAL A 64 -5.86 -12.22 17.82
C VAL A 64 -4.95 -10.98 17.83
N TRP A 65 -4.81 -10.32 18.98
CA TRP A 65 -3.91 -9.18 19.14
C TRP A 65 -2.43 -9.53 18.90
N LEU A 66 -2.01 -10.77 19.16
CA LEU A 66 -0.62 -11.21 19.01
C LEU A 66 -0.16 -11.23 17.54
N PRO A 67 -0.88 -11.82 16.57
CA PRO A 67 -0.54 -11.68 15.14
C PRO A 67 -0.44 -10.24 14.65
N PHE A 68 -1.34 -9.34 15.08
CA PHE A 68 -1.27 -7.93 14.70
C PHE A 68 -0.05 -7.23 15.33
N LEU A 69 0.32 -7.57 16.56
CA LEU A 69 1.54 -7.06 17.20
C LEU A 69 2.80 -7.59 16.47
N CYS A 70 2.83 -8.88 16.13
CA CYS A 70 3.93 -9.46 15.34
C CYS A 70 4.03 -8.79 13.96
N ALA A 71 2.91 -8.60 13.26
CA ALA A 71 2.86 -7.91 11.97
C ALA A 71 3.37 -6.47 12.10
N PHE A 72 2.99 -5.75 13.15
CA PHE A 72 3.52 -4.42 13.46
C PHE A 72 5.04 -4.42 13.63
N VAL A 73 5.60 -5.39 14.36
CA VAL A 73 7.06 -5.51 14.54
C VAL A 73 7.74 -5.74 13.20
N VAL A 74 7.21 -6.61 12.33
CA VAL A 74 7.75 -6.87 10.98
C VAL A 74 7.68 -5.63 10.10
N ALA A 75 6.55 -4.91 10.11
CA ALA A 75 6.40 -3.64 9.40
C ALA A 75 7.41 -2.60 9.90
N MET A 76 7.60 -2.49 11.22
CA MET A 76 8.58 -1.58 11.82
C MET A 76 10.01 -1.90 11.38
N LEU A 77 10.43 -3.18 11.39
CA LEU A 77 11.75 -3.59 10.90
C LEU A 77 11.99 -3.16 9.44
N THR A 78 10.99 -3.34 8.58
CA THR A 78 11.07 -2.94 7.18
C THR A 78 11.01 -1.41 7.01
N ALA A 79 10.21 -0.72 7.82
CA ALA A 79 10.14 0.74 7.80
C ALA A 79 11.51 1.39 8.05
N PHE A 80 12.34 0.83 8.92
CA PHE A 80 13.72 1.31 9.10
C PHE A 80 14.55 1.24 7.81
N SER A 81 14.36 0.21 7.00
CA SER A 81 15.02 0.08 5.70
C SER A 81 14.51 1.11 4.70
N TYR A 82 13.19 1.31 4.62
CA TYR A 82 12.60 2.37 3.80
C TYR A 82 13.05 3.76 4.24
N LEU A 83 13.18 4.02 5.55
CA LEU A 83 13.68 5.30 6.07
C LEU A 83 15.14 5.56 5.68
N GLU A 84 16.00 4.54 5.71
CA GLU A 84 17.37 4.67 5.24
C GLU A 84 17.39 4.99 3.74
N LEU A 85 16.57 4.32 2.94
CA LEU A 85 16.51 4.51 1.48
C LEU A 85 15.88 5.84 1.08
N VAL A 86 14.74 6.21 1.64
CA VAL A 86 14.05 7.47 1.28
C VAL A 86 14.83 8.71 1.71
N THR A 87 15.58 8.64 2.81
CA THR A 87 16.43 9.75 3.24
C THR A 87 17.75 9.80 2.49
N LYS A 88 18.20 8.67 1.97
CA LYS A 88 19.39 8.57 1.12
C LYS A 88 19.10 8.97 -0.32
N TYR A 89 17.95 8.57 -0.85
CA TYR A 89 17.48 8.84 -2.20
C TYR A 89 16.08 9.44 -2.15
N PRO A 90 15.93 10.74 -1.87
CA PRO A 90 14.63 11.37 -1.66
C PRO A 90 13.92 11.66 -3.00
N LYS A 91 13.73 10.60 -3.80
CA LYS A 91 13.02 10.62 -5.09
C LYS A 91 11.80 9.69 -5.02
N ALA A 92 10.76 10.03 -5.76
CA ALA A 92 9.61 9.16 -5.96
C ALA A 92 10.02 7.87 -6.70
N GLY A 93 9.29 6.77 -6.48
CA GLY A 93 9.50 5.49 -7.17
C GLY A 93 9.74 4.28 -6.27
N GLY A 94 9.82 4.47 -4.98
CA GLY A 94 9.74 3.44 -3.94
C GLY A 94 10.61 2.20 -4.20
N ALA A 95 10.04 1.02 -3.91
CA ALA A 95 10.73 -0.27 -3.96
C ALA A 95 11.39 -0.58 -5.32
N ALA A 96 10.78 -0.19 -6.44
CA ALA A 96 11.30 -0.46 -7.78
C ALA A 96 12.61 0.29 -8.04
N VAL A 97 12.66 1.58 -7.66
CA VAL A 97 13.86 2.43 -7.82
C VAL A 97 14.99 1.93 -6.93
N TYR A 98 14.68 1.60 -5.66
CA TYR A 98 15.69 1.08 -4.74
C TYR A 98 16.26 -0.26 -5.22
N THR A 99 15.42 -1.14 -5.75
CA THR A 99 15.82 -2.41 -6.34
C THR A 99 16.69 -2.21 -7.57
N HIS A 100 16.32 -1.29 -8.44
CA HIS A 100 17.12 -0.98 -9.63
C HIS A 100 18.50 -0.45 -9.27
N ARG A 101 18.58 0.51 -8.34
CA ARG A 101 19.85 1.05 -7.87
C ARG A 101 20.75 0.00 -7.21
N ALA A 102 20.13 -0.95 -6.47
CA ALA A 102 20.88 -1.99 -5.77
C ALA A 102 21.45 -3.06 -6.71
N PHE A 103 20.68 -3.49 -7.69
CA PHE A 103 21.00 -4.68 -8.50
C PHE A 103 21.26 -4.39 -9.97
N GLY A 104 20.77 -3.29 -10.54
CA GLY A 104 20.94 -2.91 -11.94
C GLY A 104 20.27 -3.86 -12.95
N VAL A 105 19.41 -4.77 -12.48
CA VAL A 105 18.77 -5.79 -13.33
C VAL A 105 17.34 -5.37 -13.66
N HIS A 106 17.10 -4.94 -14.90
CA HIS A 106 15.82 -4.40 -15.36
C HIS A 106 14.65 -5.37 -15.17
N PHE A 107 14.86 -6.68 -15.36
CA PHE A 107 13.82 -7.69 -15.14
C PHE A 107 13.39 -7.75 -13.66
N ILE A 108 14.35 -7.70 -12.72
CA ILE A 108 14.03 -7.70 -11.29
C ILE A 108 13.30 -6.40 -10.91
N THR A 109 13.73 -5.27 -11.47
CA THR A 109 13.05 -3.97 -11.28
C THR A 109 11.61 -4.02 -11.75
N PHE A 110 11.39 -4.54 -12.97
CA PHE A 110 10.05 -4.76 -13.51
C PHE A 110 9.23 -5.68 -12.61
N LEU A 111 9.80 -6.81 -12.19
CA LEU A 111 9.09 -7.78 -11.36
C LEU A 111 8.65 -7.18 -10.01
N VAL A 112 9.51 -6.38 -9.38
CA VAL A 112 9.16 -5.67 -8.14
C VAL A 112 8.05 -4.64 -8.38
N ALA A 113 8.17 -3.81 -9.41
CA ALA A 113 7.12 -2.83 -9.76
C ALA A 113 5.77 -3.50 -10.04
N PHE A 114 5.80 -4.60 -10.81
CA PHE A 114 4.62 -5.37 -11.13
C PHE A 114 4.01 -6.07 -9.90
N THR A 115 4.86 -6.56 -9.00
CA THR A 115 4.43 -7.17 -7.73
C THR A 115 3.73 -6.14 -6.83
N VAL A 116 4.28 -4.92 -6.72
CA VAL A 116 3.63 -3.82 -5.99
C VAL A 116 2.29 -3.44 -6.63
N MET A 117 2.23 -3.36 -7.96
CA MET A 117 0.96 -3.14 -8.67
C MET A 117 -0.08 -4.24 -8.35
N CYS A 118 0.34 -5.51 -8.35
CA CYS A 118 -0.54 -6.64 -8.04
C CYS A 118 -1.02 -6.61 -6.58
N SER A 119 -0.17 -6.19 -5.63
CA SER A 119 -0.59 -6.02 -4.23
C SER A 119 -1.68 -4.96 -4.10
N GLY A 120 -1.58 -3.84 -4.80
CA GLY A 120 -2.64 -2.83 -4.87
C GLY A 120 -3.95 -3.38 -5.46
N LEU A 121 -3.87 -4.20 -6.53
CA LEU A 121 -5.06 -4.83 -7.13
C LEU A 121 -5.75 -5.80 -6.16
N THR A 122 -5.00 -6.65 -5.47
CA THR A 122 -5.56 -7.59 -4.48
C THR A 122 -6.13 -6.85 -3.28
N SER A 123 -5.48 -5.78 -2.82
CA SER A 123 -5.97 -4.89 -1.76
C SER A 123 -7.30 -4.22 -2.15
N ALA A 124 -7.38 -3.60 -3.33
CA ALA A 124 -8.61 -2.97 -3.82
C ALA A 124 -9.75 -3.99 -4.02
N SER A 125 -9.43 -5.22 -4.44
CA SER A 125 -10.40 -6.31 -4.57
C SER A 125 -10.90 -6.78 -3.21
N SER A 126 -10.04 -6.85 -2.19
CA SER A 126 -10.42 -7.09 -0.79
C SER A 126 -11.38 -6.00 -0.29
N ALA A 127 -11.05 -4.74 -0.54
CA ALA A 127 -11.88 -3.60 -0.17
C ALA A 127 -13.28 -3.68 -0.81
N SER A 128 -13.36 -4.10 -2.08
CA SER A 128 -14.65 -4.28 -2.76
C SER A 128 -15.51 -5.36 -2.13
N LYS A 129 -14.92 -6.48 -1.70
CA LYS A 129 -15.65 -7.53 -0.97
C LYS A 129 -16.08 -7.07 0.42
N ALA A 130 -15.21 -6.36 1.13
CA ALA A 130 -15.53 -5.79 2.44
C ALA A 130 -16.66 -4.75 2.34
N PHE A 131 -16.66 -3.90 1.31
CA PHE A 131 -17.75 -2.99 1.02
C PHE A 131 -19.08 -3.73 0.81
N ALA A 132 -19.06 -4.75 -0.04
CA ALA A 132 -20.24 -5.57 -0.31
C ALA A 132 -20.75 -6.29 0.95
N GLY A 133 -19.85 -6.83 1.78
CA GLY A 133 -20.19 -7.46 3.05
C GLY A 133 -20.87 -6.49 4.03
N ASN A 134 -20.31 -5.30 4.21
CA ASN A 134 -20.89 -4.28 5.09
C ASN A 134 -22.25 -3.81 4.60
N LEU A 135 -22.42 -3.57 3.29
CA LEU A 135 -23.71 -3.19 2.71
C LEU A 135 -24.74 -4.33 2.82
N GLY A 136 -24.28 -5.57 2.61
CA GLY A 136 -25.11 -6.76 2.73
C GLY A 136 -25.66 -6.96 4.14
N GLU A 137 -24.85 -6.75 5.17
CA GLU A 137 -25.30 -6.81 6.57
C GLU A 137 -26.38 -5.76 6.88
N VAL A 138 -26.21 -4.52 6.43
CA VAL A 138 -27.19 -3.44 6.65
C VAL A 138 -28.51 -3.71 5.93
N MET A 139 -28.45 -4.24 4.70
CA MET A 139 -29.62 -4.50 3.86
C MET A 139 -30.26 -5.88 4.10
N GLY A 140 -29.62 -6.73 4.93
CA GLY A 140 -30.05 -8.10 5.15
C GLY A 140 -29.82 -9.03 3.93
N TRP A 141 -28.94 -8.66 3.01
CA TRP A 141 -28.62 -9.43 1.81
C TRP A 141 -27.52 -10.44 2.07
N LYS A 142 -27.85 -11.72 2.12
CA LYS A 142 -26.90 -12.81 2.41
C LYS A 142 -26.54 -13.66 1.19
N SER A 143 -27.14 -13.41 0.01
CA SER A 143 -26.87 -14.14 -1.20
C SER A 143 -25.45 -13.83 -1.74
N GLY A 144 -24.61 -14.85 -1.91
CA GLY A 144 -23.26 -14.69 -2.45
C GLY A 144 -23.26 -14.05 -3.85
N ALA A 145 -24.25 -14.33 -4.69
CA ALA A 145 -24.40 -13.72 -6.00
C ALA A 145 -24.69 -12.20 -5.91
N VAL A 146 -25.53 -11.81 -4.95
CA VAL A 146 -25.83 -10.39 -4.71
C VAL A 146 -24.59 -9.65 -4.18
N LEU A 147 -23.88 -10.22 -3.21
CA LEU A 147 -22.65 -9.62 -2.67
C LEU A 147 -21.57 -9.51 -3.75
N LEU A 148 -21.43 -10.53 -4.60
CA LEU A 148 -20.51 -10.49 -5.74
C LEU A 148 -20.86 -9.35 -6.71
N LEU A 149 -22.16 -9.22 -7.06
CA LEU A 149 -22.61 -8.14 -7.95
C LEU A 149 -22.33 -6.76 -7.34
N ILE A 150 -22.57 -6.58 -6.03
CA ILE A 150 -22.28 -5.33 -5.32
C ILE A 150 -20.77 -5.02 -5.39
N ALA A 151 -19.91 -6.00 -5.14
CA ALA A 151 -18.46 -5.82 -5.19
C ALA A 151 -17.99 -5.40 -6.61
N LEU A 152 -18.53 -6.02 -7.66
CA LEU A 152 -18.22 -5.67 -9.05
C LEU A 152 -18.73 -4.26 -9.43
N LEU A 153 -19.95 -3.91 -9.01
CA LEU A 153 -20.49 -2.56 -9.22
C LEU A 153 -19.69 -1.50 -8.47
N PHE A 154 -19.29 -1.79 -7.24
CA PHE A 154 -18.44 -0.91 -6.47
C PHE A 154 -17.08 -0.70 -7.15
N MET A 155 -16.40 -1.78 -7.59
CA MET A 155 -15.14 -1.68 -8.34
C MET A 155 -15.32 -0.87 -9.63
N THR A 156 -16.45 -1.02 -10.31
CA THR A 156 -16.78 -0.20 -11.51
C THR A 156 -16.88 1.28 -11.14
N ALA A 157 -17.54 1.61 -10.02
CA ALA A 157 -17.63 2.99 -9.54
C ALA A 157 -16.25 3.58 -9.22
N ILE A 158 -15.36 2.81 -8.57
CA ILE A 158 -13.97 3.20 -8.30
C ILE A 158 -13.22 3.45 -9.60
N ALA A 159 -13.34 2.57 -10.60
CA ALA A 159 -12.71 2.74 -11.92
C ALA A 159 -13.20 4.01 -12.64
N LEU A 160 -14.50 4.32 -12.57
CA LEU A 160 -15.08 5.54 -13.15
C LEU A 160 -14.59 6.81 -12.44
N VAL A 161 -14.41 6.77 -11.12
CA VAL A 161 -13.83 7.88 -10.36
C VAL A 161 -12.37 8.09 -10.77
N ASN A 162 -11.57 7.03 -10.84
CA ASN A 162 -10.18 7.10 -11.31
C ASN A 162 -10.09 7.63 -12.75
N PHE A 163 -10.98 7.18 -13.63
CA PHE A 163 -11.04 7.68 -15.02
C PHE A 163 -11.37 9.19 -15.07
N ARG A 164 -12.16 9.70 -14.13
CA ARG A 164 -12.45 11.14 -14.03
C ARG A 164 -11.28 11.96 -13.49
N GLY A 165 -10.26 11.35 -12.92
CA GLY A 165 -9.08 12.05 -12.38
C GLY A 165 -9.32 12.76 -11.04
N VAL A 166 -10.37 12.38 -10.29
CA VAL A 166 -10.79 13.05 -9.04
C VAL A 166 -9.93 12.65 -7.83
N ALA A 167 -9.05 11.67 -7.98
CA ALA A 167 -8.42 10.96 -6.85
C ALA A 167 -7.31 11.71 -6.10
N GLU A 168 -6.94 12.92 -6.48
CA GLU A 168 -5.70 13.56 -5.99
C GLU A 168 -5.89 14.61 -4.89
N SER A 169 -7.05 14.74 -4.29
CA SER A 169 -7.21 15.72 -3.22
C SER A 169 -6.64 15.19 -1.91
N VAL A 170 -5.45 15.64 -1.53
CA VAL A 170 -4.88 15.45 -0.17
C VAL A 170 -5.92 15.79 0.91
N LYS A 171 -6.76 16.78 0.67
CA LYS A 171 -7.85 17.16 1.58
C LYS A 171 -8.90 16.06 1.71
N LEU A 172 -9.28 15.40 0.62
CA LEU A 172 -10.25 14.30 0.66
C LEU A 172 -9.67 13.12 1.45
N ASN A 173 -8.40 12.75 1.21
CA ASN A 173 -7.75 11.70 1.97
C ASN A 173 -7.71 12.03 3.48
N VAL A 174 -7.41 13.28 3.86
CA VAL A 174 -7.46 13.71 5.27
C VAL A 174 -8.85 13.51 5.87
N VAL A 175 -9.91 13.91 5.17
CA VAL A 175 -11.30 13.74 5.66
C VAL A 175 -11.63 12.26 5.83
N LEU A 176 -11.30 11.43 4.85
CA LEU A 176 -11.55 9.99 4.90
C LEU A 176 -10.75 9.31 6.02
N THR A 177 -9.48 9.67 6.20
CA THR A 177 -8.65 9.18 7.32
C THR A 177 -9.24 9.55 8.69
N LEU A 178 -9.80 10.75 8.84
CA LEU A 178 -10.46 11.13 10.08
C LEU A 178 -11.75 10.32 10.32
N ILE A 179 -12.49 9.99 9.27
CA ILE A 179 -13.67 9.10 9.36
C ILE A 179 -13.23 7.70 9.79
N GLU A 180 -12.17 7.17 9.21
CA GLU A 180 -11.57 5.87 9.55
C GLU A 180 -11.13 5.81 11.01
N LEU A 181 -10.35 6.80 11.46
CA LEU A 181 -9.93 6.92 12.85
C LEU A 181 -11.12 7.00 13.83
N THR A 182 -12.17 7.72 13.44
CA THR A 182 -13.39 7.82 14.24
C THR A 182 -14.06 6.44 14.38
N GLY A 183 -14.14 5.66 13.31
CA GLY A 183 -14.69 4.30 13.36
C GLY A 183 -13.91 3.39 14.29
N LEU A 184 -12.58 3.38 14.21
CA LEU A 184 -11.75 2.56 15.10
C LEU A 184 -11.81 3.04 16.55
N ALA A 185 -11.86 4.37 16.78
CA ALA A 185 -12.05 4.93 18.12
C ALA A 185 -13.39 4.50 18.74
N ILE A 186 -14.46 4.45 17.94
CA ILE A 186 -15.78 3.94 18.38
C ILE A 186 -15.65 2.49 18.86
N ILE A 187 -14.99 1.61 18.10
CA ILE A 187 -14.77 0.21 18.50
C ILE A 187 -14.02 0.12 19.82
N ILE A 188 -12.93 0.89 19.97
CA ILE A 188 -12.10 0.88 21.18
C ILE A 188 -12.95 1.36 22.37
N VAL A 189 -13.66 2.48 22.25
CA VAL A 189 -14.48 3.04 23.31
C VAL A 189 -15.60 2.07 23.72
N ILE A 190 -16.33 1.49 22.77
CA ILE A 190 -17.38 0.51 23.02
C ILE A 190 -16.79 -0.71 23.74
N GLY A 191 -15.66 -1.23 23.25
CA GLY A 191 -15.00 -2.41 23.82
C GLY A 191 -14.58 -2.19 25.28
N PHE A 192 -13.82 -1.15 25.55
CA PHE A 192 -13.33 -0.86 26.90
C PHE A 192 -14.47 -0.45 27.84
N TYR A 193 -15.49 0.26 27.38
CA TYR A 193 -16.67 0.57 28.16
C TYR A 193 -17.42 -0.71 28.57
N ALA A 194 -17.66 -1.62 27.65
CA ALA A 194 -18.33 -2.88 27.92
C ALA A 194 -17.50 -3.80 28.85
N ILE A 195 -16.17 -3.86 28.68
CA ILE A 195 -15.26 -4.55 29.60
C ILE A 195 -15.38 -3.96 31.03
N GLY A 196 -15.37 -2.62 31.15
CA GLY A 196 -15.50 -1.92 32.42
C GLY A 196 -16.84 -2.18 33.13
N LEU A 197 -17.90 -2.49 32.39
CA LEU A 197 -19.21 -2.89 32.93
C LEU A 197 -19.30 -4.40 33.23
N GLY A 198 -18.23 -5.17 33.05
CA GLY A 198 -18.20 -6.63 33.25
C GLY A 198 -18.95 -7.43 32.17
N LYS A 199 -19.26 -6.80 31.03
CA LYS A 199 -19.92 -7.48 29.88
C LYS A 199 -18.93 -8.14 28.92
N GLY A 200 -17.64 -7.83 29.02
CA GLY A 200 -16.58 -8.39 28.20
C GLY A 200 -15.88 -9.57 28.89
N ASP A 201 -15.57 -10.60 28.13
CA ASP A 201 -14.81 -11.77 28.60
C ASP A 201 -13.33 -11.60 28.23
N THR A 202 -12.54 -11.09 29.17
CA THR A 202 -11.09 -10.89 28.97
C THR A 202 -10.27 -12.18 29.19
N SER A 203 -10.86 -13.26 29.72
CA SER A 203 -10.16 -14.54 29.91
C SER A 203 -9.71 -15.15 28.59
N LYS A 204 -10.50 -14.94 27.53
CA LYS A 204 -10.24 -15.45 26.18
C LYS A 204 -9.04 -14.81 25.49
N LEU A 205 -8.60 -13.62 25.91
CA LEU A 205 -7.51 -12.87 25.26
C LEU A 205 -6.17 -13.62 25.21
N MET A 206 -5.98 -14.61 26.09
CA MET A 206 -4.77 -15.45 26.14
C MET A 206 -4.99 -16.84 25.55
N GLU A 207 -6.20 -17.17 25.12
CA GLU A 207 -6.49 -18.46 24.52
C GLU A 207 -6.04 -18.49 23.06
N ILE A 208 -5.10 -19.39 22.74
CA ILE A 208 -4.67 -19.65 21.36
C ILE A 208 -5.38 -20.90 20.90
N SER A 209 -6.24 -20.78 19.89
CA SER A 209 -6.79 -21.92 19.19
C SER A 209 -5.73 -22.47 18.24
N ILE A 210 -5.41 -23.76 18.37
CA ILE A 210 -4.42 -24.43 17.52
C ILE A 210 -5.20 -25.38 16.61
N PRO A 211 -5.16 -25.20 15.27
CA PRO A 211 -5.77 -26.14 14.32
C PRO A 211 -5.16 -27.54 14.48
N GLU A 212 -5.96 -28.58 14.16
CA GLU A 212 -5.51 -29.97 14.24
C GLU A 212 -4.27 -30.20 13.37
N GLY A 213 -3.21 -30.78 13.98
CA GLY A 213 -1.95 -31.06 13.29
C GLY A 213 -0.97 -29.91 13.20
N GLU A 214 -1.30 -28.74 13.77
CA GLU A 214 -0.42 -27.57 13.82
C GLU A 214 0.20 -27.37 15.21
N THR A 215 1.20 -26.48 15.29
CA THR A 215 1.78 -25.99 16.54
C THR A 215 1.29 -24.57 16.81
N ALA A 216 1.32 -24.12 18.06
CA ALA A 216 0.99 -22.73 18.41
C ALA A 216 1.87 -21.73 17.62
N PHE A 217 3.12 -22.08 17.35
CA PHE A 217 4.04 -21.26 16.57
C PHE A 217 3.57 -21.13 15.11
N THR A 218 3.22 -22.24 14.43
CA THR A 218 2.73 -22.21 13.04
C THR A 218 1.38 -21.50 12.92
N ALA A 219 0.45 -21.71 13.85
CA ALA A 219 -0.81 -20.99 13.88
C ALA A 219 -0.62 -19.47 14.02
N VAL A 220 0.25 -19.02 14.95
CA VAL A 220 0.55 -17.59 15.13
C VAL A 220 1.27 -17.02 13.92
N THR A 221 2.22 -17.73 13.29
CA THR A 221 2.93 -17.21 12.12
C THR A 221 2.05 -17.17 10.87
N ALA A 222 1.16 -18.13 10.66
CA ALA A 222 0.16 -18.11 9.60
C ALA A 222 -0.80 -16.92 9.77
N ALA A 223 -1.33 -16.75 10.97
CA ALA A 223 -2.18 -15.62 11.32
C ALA A 223 -1.44 -14.27 11.19
N THR A 224 -0.15 -14.21 11.57
CA THR A 224 0.70 -13.01 11.37
C THR A 224 0.87 -12.71 9.89
N ALA A 225 1.10 -13.72 9.07
CA ALA A 225 1.22 -13.57 7.63
C ALA A 225 -0.06 -13.02 6.99
N LEU A 226 -1.25 -13.37 7.49
CA LEU A 226 -2.52 -12.77 7.10
C LEU A 226 -2.71 -11.35 7.69
N ALA A 227 -2.46 -11.18 8.99
CA ALA A 227 -2.60 -9.90 9.67
C ALA A 227 -1.67 -8.82 9.13
N PHE A 228 -0.54 -9.21 8.50
CA PHE A 228 0.41 -8.29 7.89
C PHE A 228 -0.23 -7.43 6.80
N PHE A 229 -1.30 -7.90 6.15
CA PHE A 229 -2.10 -7.08 5.23
C PHE A 229 -2.58 -5.77 5.87
N ALA A 230 -2.91 -5.78 7.16
CA ALA A 230 -3.34 -4.58 7.84
C ALA A 230 -2.21 -3.55 8.07
N MET A 231 -0.94 -3.95 7.96
CA MET A 231 0.22 -3.08 8.13
C MET A 231 0.74 -2.51 6.80
N VAL A 232 0.12 -2.88 5.67
CA VAL A 232 0.45 -2.41 4.32
C VAL A 232 0.00 -0.95 4.15
N GLY A 233 0.79 -0.14 3.45
CA GLY A 233 0.51 1.27 3.12
C GLY A 233 1.64 2.22 3.50
N PHE A 234 2.42 1.95 4.56
CA PHE A 234 3.52 2.84 4.94
C PHE A 234 4.57 3.01 3.83
N GLU A 235 4.76 1.99 2.99
CA GLU A 235 5.68 1.98 1.87
C GLU A 235 5.26 2.93 0.74
N ASP A 236 3.98 3.19 0.59
CA ASP A 236 3.47 4.11 -0.43
C ASP A 236 3.81 5.57 -0.12
N SER A 237 4.01 5.88 1.18
CA SER A 237 4.41 7.21 1.60
C SER A 237 5.75 7.66 1.03
N VAL A 238 6.67 6.74 0.72
CA VAL A 238 7.98 7.11 0.15
C VAL A 238 7.86 7.67 -1.27
N ASN A 239 6.76 7.38 -1.98
CA ASN A 239 6.47 7.98 -3.27
C ASN A 239 6.14 9.48 -3.16
N MET A 240 5.78 9.95 -1.94
CA MET A 240 5.56 11.36 -1.63
C MET A 240 6.83 12.13 -1.22
N ALA A 241 8.01 11.50 -1.33
CA ALA A 241 9.26 12.08 -0.85
C ALA A 241 9.62 13.40 -1.56
N GLU A 242 9.38 13.50 -2.87
CA GLU A 242 9.66 14.70 -3.66
C GLU A 242 8.72 15.86 -3.33
N GLU A 243 7.48 15.57 -2.94
CA GLU A 243 6.49 16.57 -2.53
C GLU A 243 6.61 16.96 -1.05
N THR A 244 7.40 16.21 -0.26
CA THR A 244 7.57 16.44 1.18
C THR A 244 8.60 17.52 1.44
N LYS A 245 8.29 18.47 2.34
CA LYS A 245 9.22 19.48 2.84
C LYS A 245 10.30 18.78 3.67
N ASP A 246 11.58 18.93 3.30
CA ASP A 246 12.72 18.35 4.02
C ASP A 246 12.51 16.84 4.36
N PRO A 247 12.43 15.96 3.35
CA PRO A 247 12.11 14.55 3.56
C PRO A 247 13.12 13.84 4.47
N VAL A 248 14.39 14.21 4.41
CA VAL A 248 15.47 13.64 5.22
C VAL A 248 15.20 13.79 6.72
N ARG A 249 14.58 14.90 7.11
CA ARG A 249 14.34 15.25 8.52
C ARG A 249 12.96 14.81 9.01
N ILE A 250 11.96 14.84 8.12
CA ILE A 250 10.54 14.61 8.47
C ILE A 250 10.21 13.11 8.46
N PHE A 251 10.62 12.35 7.43
CA PHE A 251 10.26 10.95 7.28
C PHE A 251 10.60 10.08 8.49
N PRO A 252 11.83 10.13 9.09
CA PRO A 252 12.15 9.23 10.18
C PRO A 252 11.22 9.34 11.38
N LYS A 253 10.82 10.56 11.72
CA LYS A 253 9.92 10.80 12.86
C LYS A 253 8.48 10.42 12.51
N ILE A 254 8.00 10.86 11.36
CA ILE A 254 6.57 10.77 11.02
C ILE A 254 6.18 9.35 10.67
N MET A 255 7.00 8.61 9.94
CA MET A 255 6.72 7.22 9.61
C MET A 255 6.70 6.32 10.87
N LEU A 256 7.69 6.48 11.76
CA LEU A 256 7.73 5.68 13.01
C LEU A 256 6.55 6.03 13.93
N ILE A 257 6.18 7.31 14.05
CA ILE A 257 5.01 7.74 14.83
C ILE A 257 3.74 7.18 14.19
N GLY A 258 3.56 7.30 12.88
CA GLY A 258 2.38 6.79 12.17
C GLY A 258 2.20 5.29 12.36
N LEU A 259 3.25 4.49 12.12
CA LEU A 259 3.23 3.04 12.36
C LEU A 259 2.92 2.70 13.82
N THR A 260 3.52 3.42 14.79
CA THR A 260 3.26 3.16 16.20
C THR A 260 1.80 3.44 16.58
N ILE A 261 1.26 4.57 16.14
CA ILE A 261 -0.16 4.91 16.35
C ILE A 261 -1.06 3.81 15.78
N THR A 262 -0.80 3.38 14.55
CA THR A 262 -1.61 2.36 13.88
C THR A 262 -1.49 1.00 14.57
N GLY A 263 -0.27 0.59 14.93
CA GLY A 263 -0.05 -0.67 15.66
C GLY A 263 -0.77 -0.71 17.01
N VAL A 264 -0.73 0.39 17.78
CA VAL A 264 -1.46 0.51 19.05
C VAL A 264 -2.98 0.43 18.82
N ILE A 265 -3.51 1.17 17.83
CA ILE A 265 -4.94 1.14 17.49
C ILE A 265 -5.36 -0.28 17.15
N TYR A 266 -4.60 -1.01 16.34
CA TYR A 266 -4.95 -2.37 15.92
C TYR A 266 -4.98 -3.36 17.09
N VAL A 267 -4.00 -3.30 17.99
CA VAL A 267 -3.99 -4.14 19.20
C VAL A 267 -5.22 -3.83 20.08
N LEU A 268 -5.56 -2.55 20.28
CA LEU A 268 -6.72 -2.15 21.05
C LEU A 268 -8.05 -2.58 20.40
N VAL A 269 -8.17 -2.49 19.08
CA VAL A 269 -9.34 -2.96 18.31
C VAL A 269 -9.47 -4.48 18.45
N CYS A 270 -8.38 -5.23 18.32
CA CYS A 270 -8.38 -6.69 18.49
C CYS A 270 -8.84 -7.11 19.88
N ILE A 271 -8.30 -6.48 20.93
CA ILE A 271 -8.70 -6.72 22.32
C ILE A 271 -10.19 -6.43 22.51
N SER A 272 -10.66 -5.27 22.05
CA SER A 272 -12.07 -4.88 22.14
C SER A 272 -12.98 -5.86 21.42
N SER A 273 -12.56 -6.33 20.25
CA SER A 273 -13.36 -7.20 19.39
C SER A 273 -13.58 -8.58 20.02
N VAL A 274 -12.51 -9.23 20.48
CA VAL A 274 -12.57 -10.60 21.03
C VAL A 274 -13.16 -10.64 22.44
N ALA A 275 -12.99 -9.55 23.20
CA ALA A 275 -13.62 -9.46 24.51
C ALA A 275 -15.17 -9.44 24.44
N LEU A 276 -15.72 -8.95 23.32
CA LEU A 276 -17.18 -8.81 23.12
C LEU A 276 -17.80 -9.90 22.25
N VAL A 277 -17.07 -10.38 21.26
CA VAL A 277 -17.58 -11.35 20.27
C VAL A 277 -16.69 -12.59 20.24
N PRO A 278 -17.24 -13.81 20.35
CA PRO A 278 -16.44 -15.02 20.24
C PRO A 278 -15.68 -15.08 18.91
N PRO A 279 -14.42 -15.58 18.90
CA PRO A 279 -13.60 -15.63 17.69
C PRO A 279 -14.26 -16.34 16.49
N ALA A 280 -14.97 -17.43 16.75
CA ALA A 280 -15.68 -18.19 15.72
C ALA A 280 -16.75 -17.32 15.03
N GLU A 281 -17.57 -16.61 15.83
CA GLU A 281 -18.60 -15.70 15.32
C GLU A 281 -17.99 -14.49 14.63
N LEU A 282 -16.91 -13.91 15.21
CA LEU A 282 -16.19 -12.78 14.61
C LEU A 282 -15.64 -13.12 13.22
N GLY A 283 -15.22 -14.37 13.01
CA GLY A 283 -14.70 -14.88 11.73
C GLY A 283 -15.73 -15.09 10.63
N GLU A 284 -17.02 -15.09 10.96
CA GLU A 284 -18.08 -15.26 9.98
C GLU A 284 -18.38 -13.98 9.20
N GLY A 285 -18.63 -14.11 7.90
CA GLY A 285 -18.89 -12.97 7.01
C GLY A 285 -17.68 -12.05 6.82
N ASP A 286 -17.89 -10.89 6.25
CA ASP A 286 -16.85 -9.93 5.84
C ASP A 286 -16.98 -8.55 6.52
N ALA A 287 -17.76 -8.47 7.61
CA ALA A 287 -18.01 -7.25 8.38
C ALA A 287 -17.88 -7.49 9.91
N PRO A 288 -16.72 -7.95 10.41
CA PRO A 288 -16.55 -8.37 11.81
C PRO A 288 -16.83 -7.25 12.81
N LEU A 289 -16.42 -6.02 12.53
CA LEU A 289 -16.55 -4.91 13.48
C LEU A 289 -18.00 -4.46 13.66
N LEU A 290 -18.91 -4.72 12.72
CA LEU A 290 -20.34 -4.49 12.92
C LEU A 290 -20.91 -5.34 14.06
N LYS A 291 -20.43 -6.60 14.20
CA LYS A 291 -20.82 -7.50 15.28
C LYS A 291 -20.34 -6.98 16.64
N VAL A 292 -19.14 -6.40 16.68
CA VAL A 292 -18.58 -5.78 17.89
C VAL A 292 -19.46 -4.62 18.36
N VAL A 293 -19.89 -3.75 17.43
CA VAL A 293 -20.80 -2.65 17.73
C VAL A 293 -22.16 -3.17 18.22
N ALA A 294 -22.73 -4.15 17.54
CA ALA A 294 -24.02 -4.74 17.92
C ALA A 294 -23.98 -5.38 19.31
N ALA A 295 -22.88 -6.06 19.66
CA ALA A 295 -22.71 -6.71 20.96
C ALA A 295 -22.42 -5.70 22.11
N GLY A 296 -21.53 -4.75 21.87
CA GLY A 296 -21.06 -3.82 22.90
C GLY A 296 -21.95 -2.59 23.11
N ALA A 297 -22.65 -2.15 22.07
CA ALA A 297 -23.54 -1.00 22.11
C ALA A 297 -24.84 -1.24 21.32
N PRO A 298 -25.76 -2.09 21.81
CA PRO A 298 -26.98 -2.45 21.07
C PRO A 298 -27.90 -1.25 20.74
N SER A 299 -27.79 -0.13 21.45
CA SER A 299 -28.52 1.10 21.20
C SER A 299 -27.90 1.97 20.10
N PHE A 300 -26.64 1.69 19.71
CA PHE A 300 -25.98 2.43 18.64
C PHE A 300 -26.44 1.92 17.28
N PRO A 301 -26.83 2.80 16.34
CA PRO A 301 -27.29 2.37 15.02
C PRO A 301 -26.14 1.72 14.23
N VAL A 302 -26.19 0.41 14.07
CA VAL A 302 -25.16 -0.38 13.33
C VAL A 302 -24.98 0.14 11.91
N SER A 303 -26.03 0.67 11.29
CA SER A 303 -25.98 1.28 9.96
C SER A 303 -25.01 2.48 9.87
N ILE A 304 -24.95 3.31 10.91
CA ILE A 304 -24.00 4.44 10.95
C ILE A 304 -22.56 3.91 10.91
N PHE A 305 -22.26 2.90 11.73
CA PHE A 305 -20.94 2.31 11.74
C PHE A 305 -20.61 1.61 10.41
N ALA A 306 -21.59 0.94 9.80
CA ALA A 306 -21.41 0.33 8.47
C ALA A 306 -21.04 1.37 7.40
N PHE A 307 -21.69 2.55 7.41
CA PHE A 307 -21.30 3.64 6.51
C PHE A 307 -19.86 4.11 6.75
N ILE A 308 -19.44 4.25 8.02
CA ILE A 308 -18.05 4.60 8.34
C ILE A 308 -17.09 3.57 7.74
N THR A 309 -17.36 2.27 7.93
CA THR A 309 -16.55 1.19 7.36
C THR A 309 -16.56 1.22 5.83
N MET A 310 -17.70 1.48 5.21
CA MET A 310 -17.82 1.57 3.75
C MET A 310 -16.98 2.74 3.19
N PHE A 311 -16.93 3.88 3.87
CA PHE A 311 -16.05 4.99 3.48
C PHE A 311 -14.58 4.64 3.66
N ALA A 312 -14.20 3.96 4.75
CA ALA A 312 -12.84 3.49 5.00
C ALA A 312 -12.34 2.58 3.87
N VAL A 313 -13.11 1.51 3.57
CA VAL A 313 -12.71 0.57 2.50
C VAL A 313 -12.78 1.20 1.10
N ALA A 314 -13.66 2.19 0.88
CA ALA A 314 -13.74 2.91 -0.39
C ALA A 314 -12.50 3.77 -0.63
N ASN A 315 -11.96 4.42 0.41
CA ASN A 315 -10.71 5.17 0.35
C ASN A 315 -9.55 4.26 -0.06
N SER A 316 -9.40 3.13 0.64
CA SER A 316 -8.38 2.13 0.35
C SER A 316 -8.48 1.60 -1.09
N ALA A 317 -9.68 1.24 -1.57
CA ALA A 317 -9.88 0.79 -2.95
C ALA A 317 -9.49 1.86 -3.98
N LEU A 318 -9.86 3.11 -3.72
CA LEU A 318 -9.60 4.23 -4.63
C LEU A 318 -8.10 4.48 -4.79
N ILE A 319 -7.37 4.58 -3.67
CA ILE A 319 -5.92 4.82 -3.67
C ILE A 319 -5.20 3.67 -4.36
N ASN A 320 -5.49 2.43 -3.97
CA ASN A 320 -4.84 1.24 -4.53
C ASN A 320 -5.07 1.09 -6.04
N MET A 321 -6.30 1.31 -6.54
CA MET A 321 -6.58 1.25 -7.98
C MET A 321 -5.92 2.40 -8.75
N LEU A 322 -5.84 3.58 -8.17
CA LEU A 322 -5.13 4.72 -8.73
C LEU A 322 -3.64 4.39 -8.88
N MET A 323 -3.00 3.94 -7.80
CA MET A 323 -1.58 3.56 -7.79
C MET A 323 -1.31 2.43 -8.77
N ALA A 324 -2.13 1.36 -8.80
CA ALA A 324 -1.98 0.25 -9.72
C ALA A 324 -2.02 0.69 -11.19
N SER A 325 -2.97 1.55 -11.56
CA SER A 325 -3.07 2.04 -12.94
C SER A 325 -1.90 2.96 -13.34
N ARG A 326 -1.38 3.76 -12.40
CA ARG A 326 -0.21 4.62 -12.62
C ARG A 326 1.08 3.82 -12.73
N LEU A 327 1.29 2.81 -11.88
CA LEU A 327 2.44 1.90 -12.00
C LEU A 327 2.44 1.18 -13.34
N LEU A 328 1.26 0.70 -13.78
CA LEU A 328 1.13 0.06 -15.10
C LEU A 328 1.44 1.02 -16.24
N TYR A 329 0.95 2.27 -16.15
CA TYR A 329 1.25 3.34 -17.09
C TYR A 329 2.76 3.64 -17.13
N GLY A 330 3.40 3.82 -15.97
CA GLY A 330 4.85 4.06 -15.88
C GLY A 330 5.67 2.94 -16.51
N MET A 331 5.33 1.67 -16.22
CA MET A 331 5.98 0.51 -16.83
C MET A 331 5.80 0.47 -18.36
N ALA A 332 4.64 0.86 -18.87
CA ALA A 332 4.38 0.92 -20.31
C ALA A 332 5.08 2.11 -20.98
N HIS A 333 5.21 3.24 -20.29
CA HIS A 333 5.96 4.42 -20.75
C HIS A 333 7.46 4.11 -20.88
N GLU A 334 8.02 3.40 -19.90
CA GLU A 334 9.40 2.91 -19.93
C GLU A 334 9.62 1.74 -20.90
N GLU A 335 8.63 1.39 -21.71
CA GLU A 335 8.71 0.32 -22.72
C GLU A 335 9.07 -1.08 -22.17
N VAL A 336 8.88 -1.30 -20.86
CA VAL A 336 9.01 -2.62 -20.24
C VAL A 336 7.72 -3.43 -20.30
N LEU A 337 6.59 -2.76 -20.60
CA LEU A 337 5.30 -3.36 -20.92
C LEU A 337 4.78 -2.86 -22.29
N PRO A 338 3.75 -3.53 -22.87
CA PRO A 338 3.19 -3.11 -24.16
C PRO A 338 2.76 -1.64 -24.14
N LYS A 339 3.22 -0.85 -25.12
CA LYS A 339 2.94 0.60 -25.24
C LYS A 339 1.46 0.96 -25.21
N VAL A 340 0.59 0.03 -25.60
CA VAL A 340 -0.87 0.23 -25.60
C VAL A 340 -1.38 0.53 -24.19
N LEU A 341 -0.78 -0.07 -23.15
CA LEU A 341 -1.13 0.16 -21.75
C LEU A 341 -0.78 1.58 -21.27
N GLY A 342 0.14 2.26 -21.95
CA GLY A 342 0.53 3.65 -21.67
C GLY A 342 -0.33 4.71 -22.38
N ARG A 343 -1.45 4.34 -23.02
CA ARG A 343 -2.30 5.31 -23.71
C ARG A 343 -3.08 6.20 -22.76
N VAL A 344 -2.94 7.52 -22.93
CA VAL A 344 -3.62 8.56 -22.14
C VAL A 344 -4.84 9.09 -22.88
N HIS A 345 -5.91 9.37 -22.14
CA HIS A 345 -7.14 9.95 -22.70
C HIS A 345 -6.92 11.45 -22.99
N ARG A 346 -7.21 11.89 -24.22
CA ARG A 346 -6.90 13.25 -24.71
C ARG A 346 -7.45 14.38 -23.85
N THR A 347 -8.67 14.25 -23.36
CA THR A 347 -9.36 15.33 -22.61
C THR A 347 -9.13 15.24 -21.11
N ARG A 348 -9.07 14.00 -20.55
CA ARG A 348 -9.01 13.79 -19.10
C ARG A 348 -7.59 13.56 -18.58
N ARG A 349 -6.63 13.38 -19.47
CA ARG A 349 -5.22 13.10 -19.17
C ARG A 349 -5.01 11.94 -18.17
N THR A 350 -5.90 10.94 -18.24
CA THR A 350 -5.83 9.73 -17.40
C THR A 350 -5.42 8.53 -18.25
N PRO A 351 -4.67 7.55 -17.71
CA PRO A 351 -4.20 6.36 -18.42
C PRO A 351 -5.35 5.35 -18.57
N TRP A 352 -6.30 5.63 -19.44
CA TRP A 352 -7.57 4.90 -19.56
C TRP A 352 -7.41 3.41 -19.88
N VAL A 353 -6.41 3.03 -20.67
CA VAL A 353 -6.16 1.60 -21.00
C VAL A 353 -5.63 0.87 -19.78
N ALA A 354 -4.73 1.50 -19.02
CA ALA A 354 -4.24 0.95 -17.77
C ALA A 354 -5.39 0.78 -16.75
N ILE A 355 -6.28 1.77 -16.63
CA ILE A 355 -7.45 1.69 -15.75
C ILE A 355 -8.36 0.53 -16.15
N ILE A 356 -8.67 0.36 -17.44
CA ILE A 356 -9.49 -0.77 -17.90
C ILE A 356 -8.79 -2.09 -17.61
N PHE A 357 -7.51 -2.21 -17.91
CA PHE A 357 -6.75 -3.44 -17.69
C PHE A 357 -6.73 -3.84 -16.21
N THR A 358 -6.41 -2.91 -15.32
CA THR A 358 -6.40 -3.15 -13.86
C THR A 358 -7.80 -3.49 -13.34
N THR A 359 -8.85 -2.85 -13.87
CA THR A 359 -10.24 -3.13 -13.51
C THR A 359 -10.66 -4.54 -13.94
N VAL A 360 -10.29 -4.97 -15.13
CA VAL A 360 -10.57 -6.34 -15.62
C VAL A 360 -9.85 -7.38 -14.75
N LEU A 361 -8.58 -7.15 -14.38
CA LEU A 361 -7.87 -8.02 -13.46
C LEU A 361 -8.55 -8.05 -12.08
N ALA A 362 -8.96 -6.89 -11.55
CA ALA A 362 -9.67 -6.80 -10.28
C ALA A 362 -11.01 -7.55 -10.33
N PHE A 363 -11.75 -7.50 -11.43
CA PHE A 363 -12.98 -8.29 -11.62
C PHE A 363 -12.70 -9.79 -11.55
N GLY A 364 -11.63 -10.26 -12.20
CA GLY A 364 -11.19 -11.65 -12.09
C GLY A 364 -10.88 -12.02 -10.63
N LEU A 365 -10.15 -11.19 -9.92
CA LEU A 365 -9.81 -11.40 -8.50
C LEU A 365 -11.06 -11.46 -7.62
N ILE A 366 -11.99 -10.52 -7.78
CA ILE A 366 -13.27 -10.48 -7.04
C ILE A 366 -14.12 -11.73 -7.33
N TRP A 367 -14.08 -12.24 -8.55
CA TRP A 367 -14.85 -13.41 -8.96
C TRP A 367 -14.27 -14.72 -8.39
N PHE A 368 -12.94 -14.90 -8.45
CA PHE A 368 -12.29 -16.18 -8.17
C PHE A 368 -11.67 -16.30 -6.78
N ALA A 369 -11.44 -15.20 -6.06
CA ALA A 369 -10.82 -15.20 -4.74
C ALA A 369 -11.76 -14.65 -3.67
N ASP A 370 -11.71 -15.22 -2.47
CA ASP A 370 -12.39 -14.68 -1.30
C ASP A 370 -11.58 -13.56 -0.61
N LEU A 371 -12.17 -12.93 0.39
CA LEU A 371 -11.55 -11.83 1.12
C LEU A 371 -10.24 -12.25 1.80
N THR A 372 -10.19 -13.44 2.38
CA THR A 372 -9.01 -13.97 3.07
C THR A 372 -7.87 -14.21 2.10
N ALA A 373 -8.14 -14.88 0.96
CA ALA A 373 -7.14 -15.11 -0.08
C ALA A 373 -6.63 -13.81 -0.70
N LEU A 374 -7.48 -12.80 -0.90
CA LEU A 374 -7.05 -11.50 -1.42
C LEU A 374 -6.13 -10.76 -0.45
N GLY A 375 -6.50 -10.70 0.83
CA GLY A 375 -5.66 -10.09 1.88
C GLY A 375 -4.35 -10.86 2.09
N GLY A 376 -4.43 -12.19 2.13
CA GLY A 376 -3.25 -13.07 2.21
C GLY A 376 -2.32 -12.89 1.01
N THR A 377 -2.86 -12.79 -0.21
CA THR A 377 -2.07 -12.54 -1.42
C THR A 377 -1.39 -11.17 -1.38
N THR A 378 -2.10 -10.11 -0.97
CA THR A 378 -1.50 -8.76 -0.81
C THR A 378 -0.30 -8.81 0.13
N SER A 379 -0.50 -9.41 1.31
CA SER A 379 0.56 -9.61 2.29
C SER A 379 1.74 -10.42 1.72
N PHE A 380 1.46 -11.53 1.01
CA PHE A 380 2.48 -12.36 0.38
C PHE A 380 3.34 -11.56 -0.61
N LEU A 381 2.70 -10.86 -1.54
CA LEU A 381 3.39 -10.09 -2.57
C LEU A 381 4.29 -9.01 -1.96
N LEU A 382 3.80 -8.30 -0.94
CA LEU A 382 4.59 -7.25 -0.30
C LEU A 382 5.69 -7.78 0.61
N LEU A 383 5.49 -8.89 1.30
CA LEU A 383 6.57 -9.54 2.07
C LEU A 383 7.73 -9.98 1.17
N VAL A 384 7.45 -10.42 -0.06
CA VAL A 384 8.49 -10.70 -1.07
C VAL A 384 9.22 -9.40 -1.46
N VAL A 385 8.49 -8.33 -1.76
CA VAL A 385 9.08 -7.01 -2.08
C VAL A 385 9.92 -6.49 -0.90
N PHE A 386 9.39 -6.59 0.33
CA PHE A 386 10.09 -6.12 1.52
C PHE A 386 11.35 -6.93 1.83
N THR A 387 11.35 -8.21 1.52
CA THR A 387 12.58 -9.03 1.55
C THR A 387 13.65 -8.43 0.63
N ILE A 388 13.27 -8.11 -0.62
CA ILE A 388 14.17 -7.51 -1.60
C ILE A 388 14.65 -6.12 -1.15
N VAL A 389 13.76 -5.27 -0.64
CA VAL A 389 14.10 -3.92 -0.16
C VAL A 389 15.04 -3.96 1.05
N ASN A 390 14.82 -4.88 2.00
CA ASN A 390 15.72 -5.07 3.14
C ASN A 390 17.12 -5.54 2.69
N ILE A 391 17.23 -6.34 1.63
CA ILE A 391 18.52 -6.72 1.04
C ILE A 391 19.12 -5.54 0.27
N ALA A 392 18.30 -4.80 -0.49
CA ALA A 392 18.74 -3.65 -1.29
C ALA A 392 19.40 -2.57 -0.42
N VAL A 393 18.86 -2.28 0.77
CA VAL A 393 19.47 -1.29 1.67
C VAL A 393 20.89 -1.69 2.08
N LEU A 394 21.13 -2.99 2.34
CA LEU A 394 22.45 -3.49 2.70
C LEU A 394 23.45 -3.39 1.53
N VAL A 395 23.01 -3.66 0.31
CA VAL A 395 23.80 -3.51 -0.91
C VAL A 395 24.15 -2.03 -1.14
N LEU A 396 23.16 -1.16 -1.04
CA LEU A 396 23.29 0.29 -1.29
C LEU A 396 24.11 1.03 -0.21
N ARG A 397 24.43 0.41 0.92
CA ARG A 397 25.37 1.00 1.90
C ARG A 397 26.78 1.22 1.35
N LYS A 398 27.14 0.54 0.27
CA LYS A 398 28.40 0.76 -0.45
C LYS A 398 28.40 2.06 -1.26
N ASP A 399 27.22 2.51 -1.67
CA ASP A 399 27.03 3.76 -2.38
C ASP A 399 27.15 4.94 -1.38
N ARG A 400 28.02 5.92 -1.68
CA ARG A 400 28.24 7.08 -0.82
C ARG A 400 27.45 8.28 -1.35
N VAL A 401 26.78 8.96 -0.47
CA VAL A 401 26.08 10.23 -0.73
C VAL A 401 26.67 11.33 0.13
N ASP A 402 26.69 12.57 -0.39
CA ASP A 402 27.35 13.72 0.27
C ASP A 402 26.51 14.37 1.36
N HIS A 403 25.27 13.91 1.58
CA HIS A 403 24.38 14.45 2.60
C HIS A 403 24.13 13.47 3.74
N LYS A 404 23.82 14.01 4.91
CA LYS A 404 23.42 13.21 6.08
C LYS A 404 22.06 12.57 5.81
N HIS A 405 21.94 11.27 6.03
CA HIS A 405 20.71 10.51 5.92
C HIS A 405 20.51 9.62 7.15
N PHE A 406 19.30 9.13 7.35
CA PHE A 406 19.00 8.16 8.38
C PHE A 406 19.71 6.83 8.08
N ARG A 407 20.30 6.19 9.08
CA ARG A 407 20.93 4.88 8.94
C ARG A 407 20.43 3.93 10.01
N ALA A 408 19.79 2.85 9.59
CA ALA A 408 19.31 1.80 10.47
C ALA A 408 20.49 0.97 11.04
N PRO A 409 20.39 0.46 12.29
CA PRO A 409 21.35 -0.56 12.76
C PRO A 409 21.37 -1.75 11.82
N THR A 410 22.55 -2.30 11.50
CA THR A 410 22.71 -3.34 10.47
C THR A 410 21.89 -4.60 10.74
N ALA A 411 21.70 -4.94 12.01
CA ALA A 411 20.86 -6.08 12.39
C ALA A 411 19.41 -5.94 11.94
N VAL A 412 18.86 -4.71 11.90
CA VAL A 412 17.45 -4.46 11.58
C VAL A 412 17.09 -4.88 10.15
N PRO A 413 17.77 -4.43 9.08
CA PRO A 413 17.49 -4.91 7.73
C PRO A 413 17.74 -6.40 7.54
N VAL A 414 18.76 -6.97 8.23
CA VAL A 414 19.06 -8.42 8.15
C VAL A 414 17.89 -9.21 8.76
N ILE A 415 17.47 -8.87 9.97
CA ILE A 415 16.33 -9.53 10.63
C ILE A 415 15.05 -9.30 9.80
N GLY A 416 14.82 -8.07 9.30
CA GLY A 416 13.69 -7.74 8.43
C GLY A 416 13.64 -8.62 7.18
N ALA A 417 14.77 -8.80 6.48
CA ALA A 417 14.85 -9.67 5.31
C ALA A 417 14.52 -11.13 5.64
N VAL A 418 15.10 -11.66 6.73
CA VAL A 418 14.87 -13.06 7.17
C VAL A 418 13.41 -13.28 7.56
N VAL A 419 12.84 -12.38 8.37
CA VAL A 419 11.46 -12.53 8.85
C VAL A 419 10.45 -12.33 7.71
N CYS A 420 10.63 -11.35 6.82
CA CYS A 420 9.78 -11.18 5.65
C CYS A 420 9.86 -12.40 4.72
N ALA A 421 11.05 -12.93 4.45
CA ALA A 421 11.23 -14.15 3.66
C ALA A 421 10.56 -15.37 4.32
N TYR A 422 10.68 -15.51 5.64
CA TYR A 422 10.03 -16.58 6.39
C TYR A 422 8.50 -16.48 6.28
N LEU A 423 7.91 -15.32 6.55
CA LEU A 423 6.46 -15.11 6.46
C LEU A 423 5.92 -15.21 5.03
N ALA A 424 6.75 -14.94 4.02
CA ALA A 424 6.40 -15.16 2.61
C ALA A 424 6.51 -16.64 2.22
N SER A 425 7.26 -17.46 2.96
CA SER A 425 7.50 -18.88 2.64
C SER A 425 6.37 -19.78 3.15
N PRO A 426 6.25 -21.02 2.60
CA PRO A 426 5.31 -22.03 3.11
C PRO A 426 5.56 -22.45 4.57
N LEU A 427 6.77 -22.21 5.09
CA LEU A 427 7.15 -22.55 6.47
C LEU A 427 6.36 -21.78 7.53
N SER A 428 5.77 -20.63 7.15
CA SER A 428 4.93 -19.82 8.03
C SER A 428 3.52 -20.38 8.26
N GLY A 429 3.14 -21.47 7.55
CA GLY A 429 1.77 -21.99 7.57
C GLY A 429 0.78 -21.19 6.70
N ARG A 430 1.26 -20.30 5.83
CA ARG A 430 0.45 -19.50 4.92
C ARG A 430 -0.41 -20.35 4.00
N ALA A 431 -1.64 -19.92 3.74
CA ALA A 431 -2.58 -20.63 2.88
C ALA A 431 -2.04 -20.81 1.44
N VAL A 432 -2.18 -22.01 0.90
CA VAL A 432 -1.77 -22.34 -0.48
C VAL A 432 -2.46 -21.43 -1.50
N ARG A 433 -3.67 -20.97 -1.19
CA ARG A 433 -4.45 -20.08 -2.05
C ARG A 433 -3.74 -18.74 -2.33
N ASP A 434 -2.99 -18.21 -1.37
CA ASP A 434 -2.21 -16.96 -1.53
C ASP A 434 -1.16 -17.11 -2.64
N TYR A 435 -0.47 -18.26 -2.68
CA TYR A 435 0.52 -18.56 -3.72
C TYR A 435 -0.13 -18.78 -5.08
N GLN A 436 -1.30 -19.40 -5.12
CA GLN A 436 -2.04 -19.63 -6.37
C GLN A 436 -2.45 -18.29 -6.99
N VAL A 437 -3.09 -17.42 -6.21
CA VAL A 437 -3.53 -16.10 -6.70
C VAL A 437 -2.34 -15.22 -7.07
N GLY A 438 -1.34 -15.11 -6.19
CA GLY A 438 -0.13 -14.33 -6.45
C GLY A 438 0.66 -14.89 -7.64
N GLY A 439 0.78 -16.20 -7.75
CA GLY A 439 1.45 -16.89 -8.86
C GLY A 439 0.77 -16.61 -10.21
N VAL A 440 -0.54 -16.67 -10.29
CA VAL A 440 -1.29 -16.32 -11.52
C VAL A 440 -1.01 -14.86 -11.92
N LEU A 441 -1.06 -13.92 -10.98
CA LEU A 441 -0.77 -12.52 -11.25
C LEU A 441 0.66 -12.32 -11.75
N LEU A 442 1.65 -12.96 -11.13
CA LEU A 442 3.05 -12.88 -11.56
C LEU A 442 3.27 -13.52 -12.94
N ILE A 443 2.59 -14.63 -13.24
CA ILE A 443 2.62 -15.24 -14.59
C ILE A 443 2.09 -14.26 -15.62
N VAL A 444 0.97 -13.57 -15.36
CA VAL A 444 0.45 -12.52 -16.26
C VAL A 444 1.53 -11.46 -16.52
N GLY A 445 2.20 -10.98 -15.47
CA GLY A 445 3.30 -10.01 -15.62
C GLY A 445 4.45 -10.56 -16.45
N MET A 446 4.90 -11.77 -16.18
CA MET A 446 5.99 -12.40 -16.94
C MET A 446 5.63 -12.59 -18.41
N VAL A 447 4.39 -12.97 -18.74
CA VAL A 447 3.91 -13.10 -20.12
C VAL A 447 3.91 -11.73 -20.82
N LEU A 448 3.40 -10.69 -20.15
CA LEU A 448 3.39 -9.33 -20.70
C LEU A 448 4.82 -8.81 -20.94
N TRP A 449 5.73 -9.06 -20.01
CA TRP A 449 7.14 -8.68 -20.16
C TRP A 449 7.80 -9.45 -21.30
N ALA A 450 7.61 -10.77 -21.37
CA ALA A 450 8.17 -11.61 -22.44
C ALA A 450 7.63 -11.19 -23.81
N LEU A 451 6.34 -10.88 -23.92
CA LEU A 451 5.73 -10.36 -25.15
C LEU A 451 6.38 -9.04 -25.57
N THR A 452 6.56 -8.12 -24.61
CA THR A 452 7.20 -6.83 -24.88
C THR A 452 8.66 -7.00 -25.30
N TRP A 453 9.40 -7.88 -24.59
CA TRP A 453 10.78 -8.21 -24.93
C TRP A 453 10.90 -8.75 -26.36
N PHE A 454 10.01 -9.69 -26.73
CA PHE A 454 9.99 -10.27 -28.07
C PHE A 454 9.66 -9.21 -29.13
N ILE A 455 8.64 -8.38 -28.94
CA ILE A 455 8.24 -7.31 -29.86
C ILE A 455 9.37 -6.29 -30.00
N ASN A 456 9.98 -5.83 -28.92
CA ASN A 456 11.07 -4.87 -28.94
C ASN A 456 12.28 -5.42 -29.73
N ARG A 457 12.63 -6.70 -29.54
CA ARG A 457 13.78 -7.32 -30.17
C ARG A 457 13.51 -7.70 -31.63
N ALA A 458 12.33 -8.28 -31.93
CA ALA A 458 12.02 -8.79 -33.28
C ALA A 458 11.55 -7.69 -34.24
N ILE A 459 10.81 -6.68 -33.76
CA ILE A 459 10.21 -5.66 -34.60
C ILE A 459 11.00 -4.35 -34.55
N TYR A 460 11.43 -3.91 -33.39
CA TYR A 460 12.07 -2.61 -33.21
C TYR A 460 13.59 -2.67 -33.06
N SER A 461 14.21 -3.87 -33.03
CA SER A 461 15.67 -4.10 -32.88
C SER A 461 16.28 -3.34 -31.72
N LYS A 462 15.54 -3.17 -30.62
CA LYS A 462 15.99 -2.44 -29.42
C LYS A 462 15.88 -3.30 -28.15
N PRO A 463 16.75 -3.03 -27.15
CA PRO A 463 16.67 -3.72 -25.87
C PRO A 463 15.44 -3.29 -25.07
N THR A 464 14.93 -4.21 -24.24
CA THR A 464 13.85 -3.92 -23.28
C THR A 464 14.50 -3.60 -21.93
N TYR A 465 14.51 -2.32 -21.56
CA TYR A 465 15.02 -1.86 -20.27
C TYR A 465 14.37 -0.53 -19.89
N ALA A 466 14.18 -0.30 -18.60
CA ALA A 466 13.73 1.00 -18.09
C ALA A 466 14.86 2.01 -18.25
N LYS A 467 14.64 3.06 -19.04
CA LYS A 467 15.60 4.16 -19.24
C LYS A 467 15.64 5.04 -18.00
N HIS A 468 14.49 5.30 -17.44
CA HIS A 468 14.27 6.13 -16.26
C HIS A 468 13.51 5.34 -15.21
N PRO A 469 14.19 4.51 -14.38
CA PRO A 469 13.52 3.69 -13.36
C PRO A 469 12.68 4.51 -12.39
N GLU A 470 12.94 5.79 -12.27
CA GLU A 470 12.21 6.74 -11.44
C GLU A 470 10.76 6.94 -11.91
N SER A 471 10.51 6.87 -13.23
CA SER A 471 9.17 6.95 -13.81
C SER A 471 8.31 5.69 -13.58
N LEU A 472 8.91 4.58 -13.16
CA LEU A 472 8.17 3.37 -12.77
C LEU A 472 7.27 3.60 -11.55
N GLY A 473 7.53 4.63 -10.76
CA GLY A 473 6.66 5.05 -9.64
C GLY A 473 5.36 5.75 -10.08
N GLY A 474 5.12 5.87 -11.38
CA GLY A 474 3.90 6.49 -11.92
C GLY A 474 3.92 8.02 -11.98
N HIS A 475 5.02 8.65 -11.59
CA HIS A 475 5.28 10.06 -11.85
C HIS A 475 6.01 10.19 -13.19
N VAL A 476 5.36 10.77 -14.15
CA VAL A 476 5.95 11.16 -15.43
C VAL A 476 6.06 12.68 -15.38
N ASP A 477 7.27 13.20 -15.55
CA ASP A 477 7.45 14.62 -15.84
C ASP A 477 6.62 14.93 -17.07
N GLU A 478 5.64 15.84 -16.97
CA GLU A 478 4.85 16.30 -18.13
C GLU A 478 5.77 17.18 -18.98
N ASP A 479 6.35 16.59 -20.04
CA ASP A 479 6.91 17.34 -21.17
C ASP A 479 5.80 17.98 -22.02
#